data_b911bce33808a113014dfe87bc9b3560
#
_entry.id   b911bce33808a113014dfe87bc9b3560
#
_cell.length_a   1.000
_cell.length_b   1.000
_cell.length_c   1.000
_cell.angle_alpha   90.00
_cell.angle_beta   90.00
_cell.angle_gamma   90.00
#
_symmetry.space_group_name_H-M   'P 1'
#
loop_
_entity.id
_entity.type
_entity.pdbx_description
1 polymer ?
#
loop_
_entity_poly.entity_id
_entity_poly.type
_entity_poly.pdbx_seq_one_letter_code
_entity_poly.pdbx_strand_id
1 'polypeptide(L)'
;MTKAQILGIVVVIIIIAGAAYYFTKPKPTPTPTPTPSPTATPSPTPTPTAKPGEGIKVAIMFDIGGRGDLGFNDLAWLGGERARKELGVEVTYVTPRSEADYLPRLRELASSGEYSLIIGVGFLLTDAIDQVADEFPNQYFALVDSLTPDPNVRGILFKENEGSALVGALAALVTNSNKVGVVLGMEIPVLYHFEAGFYWGVNYAENITGKDVQIIYKYTGSFIDRALGKQVSEGMLAQGADVLYNVAGLTGLGVLDAVNDYCETHGITYGPPFAIGVDADQDWMYPGHVIASMMKRVDNGVFYAIRDVVYGNFTGGPIYYGLKEKGVGISRAEDLETFINIAKELGTQLPDTPENIIAKWQAMRAQYPDTVWNVIDELEQKIIKGEVEVPFPETIEEISAIREKYGAGALPG
;
A
#
# COMPACT_ATOMS: atom_id res chain seq x y z
N MET A 1 -88.32 17.54 -3.75
CA MET A 1 -87.41 17.56 -2.59
C MET A 1 -86.26 18.53 -2.85
N THR A 2 -85.96 19.41 -1.93
CA THR A 2 -84.89 20.36 -2.04
C THR A 2 -83.58 19.65 -1.75
N LYS A 3 -82.47 20.24 -2.25
CA LYS A 3 -81.09 19.69 -2.00
C LYS A 3 -80.79 19.51 -0.50
N ALA A 4 -81.38 20.36 0.37
CA ALA A 4 -81.28 20.23 1.82
C ALA A 4 -81.98 18.99 2.40
N GLN A 5 -83.14 18.62 1.82
CA GLN A 5 -83.92 17.43 2.24
C GLN A 5 -83.20 16.11 1.83
N ILE A 6 -82.50 16.12 0.67
CA ILE A 6 -81.72 14.98 0.22
C ILE A 6 -80.47 14.80 1.12
N LEU A 7 -79.81 15.90 1.46
CA LEU A 7 -78.62 15.87 2.34
C LEU A 7 -79.00 15.35 3.74
N GLY A 8 -80.16 15.76 4.30
CA GLY A 8 -80.64 15.29 5.59
C GLY A 8 -80.93 13.76 5.61
N ILE A 9 -81.50 13.22 4.53
CA ILE A 9 -81.73 11.77 4.40
C ILE A 9 -80.46 10.94 4.30
N VAL A 10 -79.49 11.44 3.55
CA VAL A 10 -78.15 10.77 3.44
C VAL A 10 -77.42 10.76 4.78
N VAL A 11 -77.47 11.83 5.56
CA VAL A 11 -76.81 11.88 6.89
C VAL A 11 -77.49 10.89 7.86
N VAL A 12 -78.83 10.78 7.85
CA VAL A 12 -79.57 9.82 8.69
C VAL A 12 -79.23 8.39 8.31
N ILE A 13 -79.12 8.07 7.02
CA ILE A 13 -78.73 6.73 6.56
C ILE A 13 -77.34 6.36 7.01
N ILE A 14 -76.37 7.28 6.95
CA ILE A 14 -74.99 7.07 7.41
C ILE A 14 -74.94 6.82 8.92
N ILE A 15 -75.74 7.58 9.72
CA ILE A 15 -75.78 7.37 11.17
C ILE A 15 -76.37 6.01 11.52
N ILE A 16 -77.50 5.60 10.85
CA ILE A 16 -78.13 4.31 11.06
C ILE A 16 -77.21 3.16 10.65
N ALA A 17 -76.55 3.25 9.50
CA ALA A 17 -75.58 2.27 9.05
C ALA A 17 -74.36 2.16 10.01
N GLY A 18 -73.85 3.32 10.53
CA GLY A 18 -72.78 3.37 11.53
C GLY A 18 -73.17 2.72 12.84
N ALA A 19 -74.40 2.96 13.32
CA ALA A 19 -74.94 2.33 14.53
C ALA A 19 -75.09 0.86 14.38
N ALA A 20 -75.69 0.37 13.24
CA ALA A 20 -75.86 -1.04 12.94
C ALA A 20 -74.49 -1.78 12.86
N TYR A 21 -73.46 -1.14 12.27
CA TYR A 21 -72.09 -1.68 12.24
C TYR A 21 -71.47 -1.77 13.63
N TYR A 22 -71.75 -0.82 14.52
CA TYR A 22 -71.21 -0.84 15.89
C TYR A 22 -71.81 -1.95 16.75
N PHE A 23 -73.09 -2.23 16.59
CA PHE A 23 -73.79 -3.26 17.35
C PHE A 23 -73.70 -4.68 16.78
N THR A 24 -73.25 -4.87 15.53
CA THR A 24 -72.99 -6.17 14.90
C THR A 24 -71.56 -6.65 15.02
N LYS A 25 -70.63 -5.85 15.57
CA LYS A 25 -69.26 -6.32 15.84
C LYS A 25 -69.31 -7.46 16.87
N PRO A 26 -68.70 -8.63 16.54
CA PRO A 26 -68.56 -9.70 17.54
C PRO A 26 -67.71 -9.15 18.72
N LYS A 27 -68.20 -9.40 19.95
CA LYS A 27 -67.42 -9.08 21.15
C LYS A 27 -66.11 -9.84 21.07
N PRO A 28 -64.96 -9.18 21.38
CA PRO A 28 -63.69 -9.88 21.42
C PRO A 28 -63.77 -11.02 22.46
N THR A 29 -63.49 -12.22 22.02
CA THR A 29 -63.33 -13.37 22.89
C THR A 29 -62.16 -13.07 23.85
N PRO A 30 -62.26 -13.27 25.16
CA PRO A 30 -61.15 -13.04 26.08
C PRO A 30 -59.97 -13.93 25.65
N THR A 31 -58.89 -13.28 25.29
CA THR A 31 -57.59 -13.94 24.99
C THR A 31 -57.16 -14.68 26.25
N PRO A 32 -56.84 -15.98 26.19
CA PRO A 32 -56.34 -16.69 27.35
C PRO A 32 -55.07 -15.98 27.82
N THR A 33 -54.99 -15.68 29.11
CA THR A 33 -53.81 -15.13 29.76
C THR A 33 -52.60 -16.02 29.45
N PRO A 34 -51.51 -15.53 28.85
CA PRO A 34 -50.38 -16.37 28.58
C PRO A 34 -49.82 -16.89 29.89
N THR A 35 -49.77 -18.20 30.02
CA THR A 35 -49.01 -18.86 31.12
C THR A 35 -47.57 -18.34 31.03
N PRO A 36 -46.98 -17.90 32.16
CA PRO A 36 -45.59 -17.43 32.14
C PRO A 36 -44.70 -18.56 31.59
N SER A 37 -44.11 -18.32 30.43
CA SER A 37 -43.10 -19.19 29.83
C SER A 37 -41.93 -19.24 30.82
N PRO A 38 -41.34 -20.41 31.09
CA PRO A 38 -40.18 -20.46 31.96
C PRO A 38 -39.14 -19.48 31.47
N THR A 39 -38.67 -18.59 32.34
CA THR A 39 -37.62 -17.61 32.08
C THR A 39 -36.41 -18.40 31.56
N ALA A 40 -36.11 -18.22 30.26
CA ALA A 40 -34.91 -18.83 29.69
C ALA A 40 -33.70 -18.37 30.55
N THR A 41 -33.01 -19.31 31.13
CA THR A 41 -31.73 -19.08 31.79
C THR A 41 -30.84 -18.35 30.74
N PRO A 42 -30.24 -17.21 31.06
CA PRO A 42 -29.37 -16.54 30.10
C PRO A 42 -28.28 -17.52 29.65
N SER A 43 -28.23 -17.79 28.37
CA SER A 43 -27.15 -18.58 27.77
C SER A 43 -25.83 -17.90 28.17
N PRO A 44 -24.83 -18.62 28.66
CA PRO A 44 -23.57 -18.00 29.07
C PRO A 44 -23.04 -17.21 27.87
N THR A 45 -22.78 -15.92 28.06
CA THR A 45 -22.11 -15.08 27.08
C THR A 45 -20.80 -15.79 26.73
N PRO A 46 -20.51 -16.06 25.44
CA PRO A 46 -19.29 -16.75 25.07
C PRO A 46 -18.11 -15.95 25.65
N THR A 47 -17.32 -16.60 26.48
CA THR A 47 -16.05 -16.02 26.97
C THR A 47 -15.21 -15.71 25.74
N PRO A 48 -14.65 -14.49 25.59
CA PRO A 48 -13.77 -14.18 24.48
C PRO A 48 -12.66 -15.23 24.44
N THR A 49 -12.55 -15.95 23.33
CA THR A 49 -11.45 -16.90 23.14
C THR A 49 -10.17 -16.09 23.12
N ALA A 50 -9.21 -16.38 24.02
CA ALA A 50 -7.91 -15.73 24.04
C ALA A 50 -7.25 -15.81 22.64
N LYS A 51 -6.70 -14.70 22.16
CA LYS A 51 -6.02 -14.69 20.88
C LYS A 51 -4.67 -15.39 20.99
N PRO A 52 -4.15 -16.03 19.92
CA PRO A 52 -2.95 -16.86 19.98
C PRO A 52 -1.69 -16.11 20.40
N GLY A 53 -1.61 -14.81 20.19
CA GLY A 53 -0.47 -13.95 20.52
C GLY A 53 -0.62 -13.18 21.85
N GLU A 54 -1.61 -13.51 22.67
CA GLU A 54 -1.78 -12.85 23.98
C GLU A 54 -0.53 -13.04 24.87
N GLY A 55 0.03 -11.93 25.36
CA GLY A 55 1.27 -11.90 26.14
C GLY A 55 2.56 -11.81 25.30
N ILE A 56 2.49 -11.88 23.98
CA ILE A 56 3.62 -11.65 23.09
C ILE A 56 3.75 -10.16 22.79
N LYS A 57 4.95 -9.59 23.04
CA LYS A 57 5.27 -8.19 22.74
C LYS A 57 6.23 -8.10 21.55
N VAL A 58 5.98 -7.17 20.67
CA VAL A 58 6.80 -6.87 19.47
C VAL A 58 7.15 -5.38 19.45
N ALA A 59 8.41 -5.06 19.17
CA ALA A 59 8.84 -3.69 18.87
C ALA A 59 9.08 -3.55 17.37
N ILE A 60 8.57 -2.47 16.78
CA ILE A 60 8.86 -2.09 15.39
C ILE A 60 9.58 -0.75 15.42
N MET A 61 10.82 -0.73 14.95
CA MET A 61 11.63 0.46 14.83
C MET A 61 11.71 0.88 13.36
N PHE A 62 11.17 2.07 13.08
CA PHE A 62 11.22 2.67 11.74
C PHE A 62 12.61 3.23 11.44
N ASP A 63 12.90 3.45 10.16
CA ASP A 63 14.03 4.26 9.74
C ASP A 63 13.79 5.76 9.97
N ILE A 64 14.72 6.58 9.51
CA ILE A 64 14.66 8.04 9.66
C ILE A 64 13.43 8.66 8.96
N GLY A 65 12.85 8.00 7.96
CA GLY A 65 11.64 8.43 7.27
C GLY A 65 10.43 8.46 8.21
N GLY A 66 10.35 7.50 9.13
CA GLY A 66 9.28 7.39 10.10
C GLY A 66 7.90 7.26 9.45
N ARG A 67 6.86 7.52 10.29
CA ARG A 67 5.46 7.48 9.86
C ARG A 67 5.07 8.69 9.02
N GLY A 68 4.12 8.49 8.10
CA GLY A 68 3.55 9.55 7.24
C GLY A 68 4.19 9.64 5.86
N ASP A 69 4.96 8.63 5.47
CA ASP A 69 5.52 8.51 4.11
C ASP A 69 4.48 8.00 3.09
N LEU A 70 3.30 7.59 3.56
CA LEU A 70 2.22 7.00 2.75
C LEU A 70 2.71 5.83 1.88
N GLY A 71 3.71 5.10 2.37
CA GLY A 71 4.41 4.02 1.68
C GLY A 71 5.09 3.07 2.66
N PHE A 72 6.42 3.00 2.61
CA PHE A 72 7.28 2.00 3.24
C PHE A 72 7.07 1.81 4.76
N ASN A 73 7.25 2.89 5.54
CA ASN A 73 7.12 2.84 7.00
C ASN A 73 5.66 2.69 7.45
N ASP A 74 4.73 3.34 6.75
CA ASP A 74 3.30 3.19 7.04
C ASP A 74 2.80 1.77 6.76
N LEU A 75 3.33 1.07 5.74
CA LEU A 75 3.04 -0.34 5.51
C LEU A 75 3.58 -1.23 6.63
N ALA A 76 4.81 -0.99 7.12
CA ALA A 76 5.34 -1.75 8.25
C ALA A 76 4.46 -1.58 9.51
N TRP A 77 4.00 -0.35 9.77
CA TRP A 77 3.02 -0.09 10.82
C TRP A 77 1.71 -0.86 10.61
N LEU A 78 1.16 -0.85 9.39
CA LEU A 78 -0.07 -1.60 9.06
C LEU A 78 0.10 -3.10 9.33
N GLY A 79 1.25 -3.68 9.03
CA GLY A 79 1.57 -5.08 9.34
C GLY A 79 1.53 -5.36 10.84
N GLY A 80 2.08 -4.46 11.66
CA GLY A 80 2.03 -4.53 13.12
C GLY A 80 0.60 -4.37 13.67
N GLU A 81 -0.16 -3.40 13.17
CA GLU A 81 -1.56 -3.19 13.56
C GLU A 81 -2.46 -4.37 13.19
N ARG A 82 -2.22 -4.97 12.03
CA ARG A 82 -2.89 -6.19 11.64
C ARG A 82 -2.58 -7.33 12.60
N ALA A 83 -1.33 -7.51 12.98
CA ALA A 83 -0.93 -8.53 13.95
C ALA A 83 -1.57 -8.28 15.33
N ARG A 84 -1.60 -7.04 15.80
CA ARG A 84 -2.30 -6.65 17.03
C ARG A 84 -3.80 -7.00 16.95
N LYS A 85 -4.44 -6.69 15.83
CA LYS A 85 -5.88 -6.89 15.61
C LYS A 85 -6.25 -8.37 15.46
N GLU A 86 -5.50 -9.13 14.66
CA GLU A 86 -5.79 -10.51 14.31
C GLU A 86 -5.22 -11.51 15.31
N LEU A 87 -3.96 -11.32 15.74
CA LEU A 87 -3.24 -12.27 16.57
C LEU A 87 -3.30 -11.93 18.08
N GLY A 88 -3.56 -10.67 18.44
CA GLY A 88 -3.65 -10.23 19.83
C GLY A 88 -2.30 -9.93 20.48
N VAL A 89 -1.26 -9.72 19.69
CA VAL A 89 0.06 -9.30 20.19
C VAL A 89 0.03 -7.84 20.65
N GLU A 90 0.92 -7.47 21.57
CA GLU A 90 1.21 -6.08 21.89
C GLU A 90 2.29 -5.56 20.95
N VAL A 91 2.07 -4.41 20.30
CA VAL A 91 3.04 -3.82 19.38
C VAL A 91 3.44 -2.43 19.86
N THR A 92 4.74 -2.21 19.98
CA THR A 92 5.36 -0.91 20.30
C THR A 92 6.06 -0.37 19.07
N TYR A 93 5.94 0.94 18.82
CA TYR A 93 6.57 1.60 17.69
C TYR A 93 7.62 2.60 18.17
N VAL A 94 8.77 2.60 17.50
CA VAL A 94 9.89 3.50 17.79
C VAL A 94 10.24 4.26 16.52
N THR A 95 10.23 5.61 16.60
CA THR A 95 10.69 6.48 15.52
C THR A 95 11.96 7.18 15.99
N PRO A 96 13.13 6.92 15.37
CA PRO A 96 14.38 7.60 15.67
C PRO A 96 14.34 9.05 15.21
N ARG A 97 15.16 9.89 15.81
CA ARG A 97 15.33 11.30 15.38
C ARG A 97 16.45 11.47 14.35
N SER A 98 17.38 10.54 14.36
CA SER A 98 18.53 10.47 13.47
C SER A 98 19.05 9.03 13.39
N GLU A 99 19.87 8.72 12.40
CA GLU A 99 20.53 7.42 12.29
C GLU A 99 21.39 7.07 13.52
N ALA A 100 21.94 8.09 14.20
CA ALA A 100 22.70 7.90 15.44
C ALA A 100 21.86 7.30 16.58
N ASP A 101 20.54 7.38 16.50
CA ASP A 101 19.63 6.78 17.48
C ASP A 101 19.42 5.27 17.25
N TYR A 102 19.76 4.71 16.09
CA TYR A 102 19.47 3.32 15.74
C TYR A 102 20.06 2.34 16.74
N LEU A 103 21.37 2.34 16.87
CA LEU A 103 22.06 1.39 17.76
C LEU A 103 21.68 1.53 19.23
N PRO A 104 21.68 2.73 19.87
CA PRO A 104 21.30 2.84 21.28
C PRO A 104 19.83 2.44 21.54
N ARG A 105 18.89 2.74 20.62
CA ARG A 105 17.50 2.36 20.77
C ARG A 105 17.26 0.86 20.62
N LEU A 106 17.88 0.23 19.62
CA LEU A 106 17.80 -1.23 19.44
C LEU A 106 18.38 -1.96 20.64
N ARG A 107 19.52 -1.50 21.18
CA ARG A 107 20.13 -2.06 22.39
C ARG A 107 19.23 -1.88 23.62
N GLU A 108 18.56 -0.72 23.77
CA GLU A 108 17.56 -0.48 24.83
C GLU A 108 16.41 -1.48 24.74
N LEU A 109 15.83 -1.68 23.54
CA LEU A 109 14.76 -2.64 23.32
C LEU A 109 15.19 -4.07 23.65
N ALA A 110 16.34 -4.51 23.13
CA ALA A 110 16.85 -5.87 23.35
C ALA A 110 17.21 -6.14 24.83
N SER A 111 17.88 -5.17 25.49
CA SER A 111 18.28 -5.32 26.90
C SER A 111 17.10 -5.32 27.88
N SER A 112 15.94 -4.78 27.49
CA SER A 112 14.74 -4.83 28.34
C SER A 112 14.24 -6.26 28.60
N GLY A 113 14.50 -7.19 27.68
CA GLY A 113 14.00 -8.56 27.72
C GLY A 113 12.47 -8.69 27.61
N GLU A 114 11.78 -7.60 27.22
CA GLU A 114 10.32 -7.58 27.15
C GLU A 114 9.77 -8.09 25.80
N TYR A 115 10.56 -8.02 24.74
CA TYR A 115 10.08 -8.26 23.38
C TYR A 115 10.44 -9.66 22.89
N SER A 116 9.45 -10.37 22.34
CA SER A 116 9.67 -11.64 21.64
C SER A 116 10.27 -11.45 20.26
N LEU A 117 10.05 -10.29 19.64
CA LEU A 117 10.58 -9.92 18.33
C LEU A 117 10.83 -8.41 18.29
N ILE A 118 11.98 -8.01 17.74
CA ILE A 118 12.30 -6.63 17.42
C ILE A 118 12.47 -6.54 15.89
N ILE A 119 11.71 -5.66 15.24
CA ILE A 119 11.71 -5.48 13.79
C ILE A 119 12.35 -4.14 13.46
N GLY A 120 13.44 -4.15 12.70
CA GLY A 120 14.01 -2.97 12.05
C GLY A 120 13.40 -2.79 10.67
N VAL A 121 12.97 -1.58 10.35
CA VAL A 121 12.35 -1.25 9.07
C VAL A 121 13.32 -0.44 8.23
N GLY A 122 13.92 -1.08 7.24
CA GLY A 122 14.78 -0.43 6.25
C GLY A 122 16.26 -0.80 6.34
N PHE A 123 16.91 -0.74 5.18
CA PHE A 123 18.33 -1.04 4.98
C PHE A 123 19.26 -0.26 5.91
N LEU A 124 18.92 0.99 6.24
CA LEU A 124 19.76 1.85 7.09
C LEU A 124 19.94 1.34 8.52
N LEU A 125 19.15 0.37 8.96
CA LEU A 125 19.28 -0.26 10.28
C LEU A 125 20.20 -1.50 10.28
N THR A 126 20.77 -1.88 9.13
CA THR A 126 21.54 -3.12 8.99
C THR A 126 22.68 -3.24 10.01
N ASP A 127 23.59 -2.27 10.03
CA ASP A 127 24.75 -2.31 10.92
C ASP A 127 24.37 -2.29 12.40
N ALA A 128 23.26 -1.60 12.73
CA ALA A 128 22.79 -1.51 14.09
C ALA A 128 22.11 -2.82 14.55
N ILE A 129 21.35 -3.48 13.66
CA ILE A 129 20.76 -4.80 13.93
C ILE A 129 21.85 -5.86 14.05
N ASP A 130 22.82 -5.90 13.14
CA ASP A 130 23.98 -6.82 13.16
C ASP A 130 24.68 -6.76 14.52
N GLN A 131 25.08 -5.57 14.95
CA GLN A 131 25.76 -5.38 16.22
C GLN A 131 24.91 -5.80 17.43
N VAL A 132 23.61 -5.47 17.44
CA VAL A 132 22.73 -5.80 18.57
C VAL A 132 22.35 -7.29 18.57
N ALA A 133 22.23 -7.92 17.40
CA ALA A 133 21.97 -9.36 17.30
C ALA A 133 23.12 -10.21 17.86
N ASP A 134 24.38 -9.79 17.60
CA ASP A 134 25.57 -10.38 18.21
C ASP A 134 25.58 -10.26 19.75
N GLU A 135 25.18 -9.08 20.28
CA GLU A 135 25.11 -8.83 21.72
C GLU A 135 23.98 -9.64 22.43
N PHE A 136 22.88 -9.93 21.69
CA PHE A 136 21.69 -10.59 22.22
C PHE A 136 21.30 -11.83 21.38
N PRO A 137 22.08 -12.91 21.37
CA PRO A 137 21.89 -14.05 20.47
C PRO A 137 20.58 -14.85 20.71
N ASN A 138 19.91 -14.66 21.82
CA ASN A 138 18.63 -15.29 22.14
C ASN A 138 17.41 -14.42 21.83
N GLN A 139 17.61 -13.16 21.43
CA GLN A 139 16.57 -12.24 20.99
C GLN A 139 16.30 -12.46 19.50
N TYR A 140 15.02 -12.59 19.11
CA TYR A 140 14.66 -12.62 17.70
C TYR A 140 14.61 -11.21 17.12
N PHE A 141 15.21 -11.05 15.94
CA PHE A 141 15.15 -9.85 15.15
C PHE A 141 14.59 -10.16 13.77
N ALA A 142 13.94 -9.16 13.16
CA ALA A 142 13.65 -9.16 11.73
C ALA A 142 14.11 -7.81 11.15
N LEU A 143 14.58 -7.84 9.91
CA LEU A 143 15.09 -6.67 9.22
C LEU A 143 14.45 -6.58 7.84
N VAL A 144 13.76 -5.48 7.57
CA VAL A 144 13.15 -5.22 6.25
C VAL A 144 14.21 -4.65 5.32
N ASP A 145 14.28 -5.17 4.10
CA ASP A 145 15.20 -4.75 3.02
C ASP A 145 16.68 -5.02 3.27
N SER A 146 17.01 -5.82 4.27
CA SER A 146 18.38 -6.24 4.48
C SER A 146 18.46 -7.55 5.29
N LEU A 147 19.68 -8.06 5.45
CA LEU A 147 20.00 -9.29 6.16
C LEU A 147 21.35 -9.12 6.85
N THR A 148 21.50 -9.74 8.03
CA THR A 148 22.78 -9.93 8.71
C THR A 148 23.13 -11.42 8.73
N PRO A 149 24.39 -11.80 8.99
CA PRO A 149 24.77 -13.22 9.08
C PRO A 149 24.22 -13.95 10.32
N ASP A 150 23.63 -13.22 11.27
CA ASP A 150 23.21 -13.76 12.54
C ASP A 150 22.01 -14.71 12.43
N PRO A 151 22.04 -15.88 13.07
CA PRO A 151 21.00 -16.89 12.95
C PRO A 151 19.68 -16.50 13.64
N ASN A 152 19.69 -15.48 14.49
CA ASN A 152 18.52 -14.93 15.17
C ASN A 152 17.89 -13.71 14.42
N VAL A 153 18.44 -13.35 13.26
CA VAL A 153 17.91 -12.28 12.39
C VAL A 153 17.25 -12.87 11.16
N ARG A 154 15.99 -12.48 10.92
CA ARG A 154 15.25 -12.77 9.66
C ARG A 154 15.34 -11.57 8.74
N GLY A 155 15.89 -11.74 7.54
CA GLY A 155 15.75 -10.78 6.45
C GLY A 155 14.39 -10.90 5.77
N ILE A 156 13.63 -9.83 5.77
CA ILE A 156 12.37 -9.68 5.02
C ILE A 156 12.73 -8.96 3.73
N LEU A 157 12.99 -9.72 2.67
CA LEU A 157 13.55 -9.24 1.42
C LEU A 157 12.50 -9.31 0.31
N PHE A 158 12.57 -8.36 -0.60
CA PHE A 158 11.64 -8.29 -1.71
C PHE A 158 12.38 -8.39 -3.03
N LYS A 159 11.67 -8.82 -4.07
CA LYS A 159 12.16 -8.79 -5.44
C LYS A 159 11.62 -7.56 -6.15
N GLU A 160 12.12 -6.40 -5.72
CA GLU A 160 11.68 -5.10 -6.23
C GLU A 160 11.87 -4.97 -7.74
N ASN A 161 12.90 -5.65 -8.29
CA ASN A 161 13.15 -5.72 -9.70
C ASN A 161 11.95 -6.30 -10.47
N GLU A 162 11.29 -7.33 -9.93
CA GLU A 162 10.12 -7.95 -10.58
C GLU A 162 8.95 -6.96 -10.69
N GLY A 163 8.60 -6.25 -9.59
CA GLY A 163 7.54 -5.25 -9.60
C GLY A 163 7.88 -4.02 -10.43
N SER A 164 9.14 -3.55 -10.35
CA SER A 164 9.62 -2.41 -11.13
C SER A 164 9.66 -2.70 -12.62
N ALA A 165 9.87 -3.96 -13.04
CA ALA A 165 9.76 -4.35 -14.44
C ALA A 165 8.35 -4.14 -15.02
N LEU A 166 7.30 -4.38 -14.22
CA LEU A 166 5.93 -4.14 -14.64
C LEU A 166 5.66 -2.66 -14.88
N VAL A 167 6.07 -1.79 -13.93
CA VAL A 167 5.84 -0.35 -14.07
C VAL A 167 6.78 0.30 -15.08
N GLY A 168 7.99 -0.24 -15.29
CA GLY A 168 8.88 0.17 -16.38
C GLY A 168 8.30 -0.12 -17.75
N ALA A 169 7.74 -1.32 -17.94
CA ALA A 169 7.04 -1.67 -19.16
C ALA A 169 5.81 -0.78 -19.38
N LEU A 170 5.02 -0.53 -18.31
CA LEU A 170 3.88 0.39 -18.39
C LEU A 170 4.34 1.79 -18.80
N ALA A 171 5.39 2.33 -18.20
CA ALA A 171 5.91 3.67 -18.52
C ALA A 171 6.24 3.80 -20.02
N ALA A 172 6.93 2.81 -20.59
CA ALA A 172 7.27 2.80 -22.02
C ALA A 172 6.04 2.65 -22.95
N LEU A 173 5.01 1.93 -22.50
CA LEU A 173 3.78 1.76 -23.25
C LEU A 173 2.93 3.03 -23.29
N VAL A 174 2.88 3.80 -22.19
CA VAL A 174 2.00 4.96 -22.03
C VAL A 174 2.65 6.31 -22.35
N THR A 175 3.99 6.39 -22.42
CA THR A 175 4.70 7.62 -22.77
C THR A 175 4.34 8.08 -24.19
N ASN A 176 4.11 9.38 -24.35
CA ASN A 176 3.92 10.06 -25.62
C ASN A 176 5.23 10.70 -26.11
N SER A 177 6.09 11.13 -25.20
CA SER A 177 7.36 11.79 -25.51
C SER A 177 8.50 10.82 -25.83
N ASN A 178 8.31 9.52 -25.57
CA ASN A 178 9.37 8.51 -25.53
C ASN A 178 10.50 8.87 -24.54
N LYS A 179 10.16 9.53 -23.44
CA LYS A 179 11.12 9.88 -22.41
C LYS A 179 10.49 9.67 -21.04
N VAL A 180 11.12 8.83 -20.22
CA VAL A 180 10.67 8.48 -18.88
C VAL A 180 11.74 8.80 -17.85
N GLY A 181 11.33 9.04 -16.61
CA GLY A 181 12.24 9.37 -15.53
C GLY A 181 12.06 8.44 -14.33
N VAL A 182 13.14 8.23 -13.56
CA VAL A 182 13.08 7.60 -12.25
C VAL A 182 13.81 8.46 -11.23
N VAL A 183 13.12 8.78 -10.13
CA VAL A 183 13.64 9.56 -9.01
C VAL A 183 13.85 8.60 -7.85
N LEU A 184 15.12 8.46 -7.44
CA LEU A 184 15.56 7.53 -6.43
C LEU A 184 16.00 8.27 -5.16
N GLY A 185 15.84 7.64 -4.01
CA GLY A 185 16.27 8.21 -2.73
C GLY A 185 17.78 8.19 -2.56
N MET A 186 18.29 7.35 -1.67
CA MET A 186 19.73 7.17 -1.42
C MET A 186 20.28 6.07 -2.34
N GLU A 187 21.57 6.16 -2.71
CA GLU A 187 22.22 5.15 -3.54
C GLU A 187 22.66 3.96 -2.67
N ILE A 188 21.76 2.98 -2.52
CA ILE A 188 21.92 1.78 -1.70
C ILE A 188 21.47 0.54 -2.49
N PRO A 189 21.93 -0.67 -2.15
CA PRO A 189 21.67 -1.89 -2.93
C PRO A 189 20.18 -2.15 -3.25
N VAL A 190 19.29 -1.99 -2.29
CA VAL A 190 17.85 -2.20 -2.51
C VAL A 190 17.29 -1.30 -3.62
N LEU A 191 17.80 -0.08 -3.78
CA LEU A 191 17.36 0.83 -4.84
C LEU A 191 17.89 0.43 -6.22
N TYR A 192 19.01 -0.30 -6.29
CA TYR A 192 19.50 -0.86 -7.55
C TYR A 192 18.53 -1.90 -8.12
N HIS A 193 17.80 -2.65 -7.26
CA HIS A 193 16.78 -3.60 -7.71
C HIS A 193 15.62 -2.87 -8.42
N PHE A 194 15.09 -1.81 -7.80
CA PHE A 194 14.03 -0.99 -8.41
C PHE A 194 14.48 -0.38 -9.74
N GLU A 195 15.68 0.21 -9.74
CA GLU A 195 16.26 0.86 -10.90
C GLU A 195 16.45 -0.12 -12.07
N ALA A 196 17.10 -1.26 -11.81
CA ALA A 196 17.37 -2.28 -12.80
C ALA A 196 16.09 -2.89 -13.38
N GLY A 197 15.11 -3.16 -12.51
CA GLY A 197 13.81 -3.65 -12.93
C GLY A 197 13.09 -2.69 -13.85
N PHE A 198 13.07 -1.40 -13.51
CA PHE A 198 12.45 -0.37 -14.31
C PHE A 198 13.08 -0.28 -15.72
N TYR A 199 14.42 -0.24 -15.81
CA TYR A 199 15.12 -0.17 -17.08
C TYR A 199 14.89 -1.40 -17.94
N TRP A 200 14.93 -2.59 -17.32
CA TRP A 200 14.64 -3.83 -18.00
C TRP A 200 13.20 -3.87 -18.54
N GLY A 201 12.24 -3.38 -17.75
CA GLY A 201 10.83 -3.29 -18.15
C GLY A 201 10.60 -2.33 -19.32
N VAL A 202 11.25 -1.16 -19.31
CA VAL A 202 11.25 -0.23 -20.44
C VAL A 202 11.74 -0.94 -21.70
N ASN A 203 12.91 -1.58 -21.65
CA ASN A 203 13.48 -2.30 -22.78
C ASN A 203 12.61 -3.49 -23.24
N TYR A 204 11.93 -4.18 -22.31
CA TYR A 204 10.97 -5.22 -22.67
C TYR A 204 9.83 -4.66 -23.55
N ALA A 205 9.28 -3.52 -23.20
CA ALA A 205 8.22 -2.87 -23.95
C ALA A 205 8.73 -2.29 -25.29
N GLU A 206 9.96 -1.78 -25.35
CA GLU A 206 10.62 -1.36 -26.60
C GLU A 206 10.71 -2.50 -27.60
N ASN A 207 11.12 -3.68 -27.17
CA ASN A 207 11.22 -4.87 -28.02
C ASN A 207 9.86 -5.33 -28.59
N ILE A 208 8.75 -5.02 -27.91
CA ILE A 208 7.40 -5.35 -28.38
C ILE A 208 6.86 -4.29 -29.32
N THR A 209 7.12 -3.01 -29.00
CA THR A 209 6.49 -1.86 -29.71
C THR A 209 7.35 -1.29 -30.81
N GLY A 210 8.66 -1.52 -30.80
CA GLY A 210 9.62 -0.84 -31.67
C GLY A 210 9.87 0.63 -31.29
N LYS A 211 9.39 1.10 -30.13
CA LYS A 211 9.72 2.43 -29.60
C LYS A 211 11.19 2.46 -29.16
N ASP A 212 11.78 3.65 -29.15
CA ASP A 212 13.07 3.97 -28.54
C ASP A 212 12.79 4.97 -27.42
N VAL A 213 12.92 4.55 -26.16
CA VAL A 213 12.51 5.30 -24.97
C VAL A 213 13.72 5.73 -24.17
N GLN A 214 13.96 7.02 -24.11
CA GLN A 214 15.04 7.59 -23.30
C GLN A 214 14.71 7.48 -21.82
N ILE A 215 15.66 6.97 -21.01
CA ILE A 215 15.53 6.88 -19.55
C ILE A 215 16.42 7.94 -18.89
N ILE A 216 15.84 8.73 -17.98
CA ILE A 216 16.57 9.70 -17.16
C ILE A 216 16.44 9.25 -15.70
N TYR A 217 17.53 9.27 -14.93
CA TYR A 217 17.48 8.95 -13.51
C TYR A 217 18.17 10.02 -12.64
N LYS A 218 17.77 10.09 -11.38
CA LYS A 218 18.42 10.90 -10.37
C LYS A 218 18.28 10.29 -8.99
N TYR A 219 19.42 10.09 -8.32
CA TYR A 219 19.47 9.88 -6.87
C TYR A 219 19.42 11.22 -6.17
N THR A 220 18.48 11.38 -5.23
CA THR A 220 18.31 12.63 -4.46
C THR A 220 19.23 12.67 -3.24
N GLY A 221 19.71 11.51 -2.77
CA GLY A 221 20.47 11.37 -1.52
C GLY A 221 19.62 11.49 -0.27
N SER A 222 18.28 11.44 -0.39
CA SER A 222 17.34 11.61 0.72
C SER A 222 16.09 10.77 0.55
N PHE A 223 15.52 10.28 1.66
CA PHE A 223 14.18 9.71 1.72
C PHE A 223 13.15 10.64 2.40
N ILE A 224 13.58 11.82 2.88
CA ILE A 224 12.76 12.71 3.74
C ILE A 224 12.58 14.13 3.19
N ASP A 225 13.17 14.46 2.05
CA ASP A 225 13.13 15.81 1.47
C ASP A 225 12.15 15.89 0.28
N ARG A 226 10.85 16.07 0.59
CA ARG A 226 9.79 16.20 -0.41
C ARG A 226 10.01 17.35 -1.39
N ALA A 227 10.60 18.48 -0.92
CA ALA A 227 10.86 19.63 -1.77
C ALA A 227 11.94 19.32 -2.83
N LEU A 228 13.00 18.59 -2.44
CA LEU A 228 14.04 18.12 -3.35
C LEU A 228 13.47 17.15 -4.39
N GLY A 229 12.60 16.20 -3.97
CA GLY A 229 11.92 15.30 -4.90
C GLY A 229 11.10 16.05 -5.95
N LYS A 230 10.37 17.08 -5.53
CA LYS A 230 9.61 17.95 -6.45
C LYS A 230 10.52 18.68 -7.42
N GLN A 231 11.59 19.31 -6.93
CA GLN A 231 12.55 20.06 -7.77
C GLN A 231 13.21 19.16 -8.83
N VAL A 232 13.65 17.96 -8.45
CA VAL A 232 14.23 16.99 -9.39
C VAL A 232 13.23 16.60 -10.47
N SER A 233 11.99 16.35 -10.08
CA SER A 233 10.92 15.96 -11.01
C SER A 233 10.54 17.07 -11.97
N GLU A 234 10.48 18.32 -11.50
CA GLU A 234 10.27 19.50 -12.36
C GLU A 234 11.41 19.61 -13.42
N GLY A 235 12.66 19.31 -13.02
CA GLY A 235 13.78 19.23 -13.94
C GLY A 235 13.65 18.15 -15.01
N MET A 236 13.10 16.97 -14.65
CA MET A 236 12.84 15.88 -15.60
C MET A 236 11.68 16.24 -16.56
N LEU A 237 10.59 16.82 -16.04
CA LEU A 237 9.46 17.31 -16.84
C LEU A 237 9.92 18.38 -17.84
N ALA A 238 10.78 19.31 -17.41
CA ALA A 238 11.35 20.35 -18.27
C ALA A 238 12.24 19.77 -19.40
N GLN A 239 12.86 18.60 -19.18
CA GLN A 239 13.57 17.85 -20.22
C GLN A 239 12.67 17.00 -21.12
N GLY A 240 11.36 17.05 -20.87
CA GLY A 240 10.34 16.38 -21.67
C GLY A 240 10.04 14.94 -21.23
N ALA A 241 10.49 14.50 -20.06
CA ALA A 241 10.00 13.24 -19.51
C ALA A 241 8.50 13.39 -19.17
N ASP A 242 7.69 12.42 -19.56
CA ASP A 242 6.25 12.46 -19.37
C ASP A 242 5.69 11.26 -18.57
N VAL A 243 6.57 10.40 -18.04
CA VAL A 243 6.24 9.40 -17.02
C VAL A 243 7.37 9.37 -16.01
N LEU A 244 7.06 9.65 -14.74
CA LEU A 244 8.05 9.72 -13.67
C LEU A 244 7.77 8.65 -12.62
N TYR A 245 8.74 7.77 -12.37
CA TYR A 245 8.67 6.75 -11.34
C TYR A 245 9.31 7.25 -10.04
N ASN A 246 8.58 7.15 -8.94
CA ASN A 246 9.01 7.50 -7.60
C ASN A 246 9.58 6.27 -6.88
N VAL A 247 10.83 6.35 -6.39
CA VAL A 247 11.47 5.34 -5.55
C VAL A 247 12.24 6.03 -4.41
N ALA A 248 11.57 6.89 -3.63
CA ALA A 248 12.27 7.78 -2.72
C ALA A 248 11.51 8.09 -1.40
N GLY A 249 10.59 7.21 -0.96
CA GLY A 249 9.86 7.39 0.29
C GLY A 249 9.13 8.75 0.35
N LEU A 250 9.29 9.51 1.48
CA LEU A 250 8.66 10.83 1.62
C LEU A 250 9.18 11.84 0.57
N THR A 251 10.47 11.78 0.18
CA THR A 251 11.03 12.58 -0.93
C THR A 251 10.24 12.31 -2.21
N GLY A 252 9.83 11.08 -2.42
CA GLY A 252 9.09 10.65 -3.59
C GLY A 252 7.65 11.19 -3.69
N LEU A 253 7.03 11.59 -2.59
CA LEU A 253 5.75 12.31 -2.66
C LEU A 253 5.89 13.63 -3.43
N GLY A 254 7.09 14.22 -3.44
CA GLY A 254 7.40 15.39 -4.28
C GLY A 254 7.36 15.11 -5.78
N VAL A 255 7.60 13.85 -6.21
CA VAL A 255 7.44 13.45 -7.62
C VAL A 255 5.98 13.54 -8.02
N LEU A 256 5.10 13.02 -7.17
CA LEU A 256 3.65 13.06 -7.40
C LEU A 256 3.14 14.50 -7.43
N ASP A 257 3.65 15.35 -6.50
CA ASP A 257 3.31 16.78 -6.47
C ASP A 257 3.71 17.48 -7.77
N ALA A 258 4.95 17.26 -8.24
CA ALA A 258 5.45 17.92 -9.45
C ALA A 258 4.61 17.58 -10.68
N VAL A 259 4.25 16.31 -10.84
CA VAL A 259 3.40 15.84 -11.94
C VAL A 259 2.00 16.45 -11.83
N ASN A 260 1.40 16.42 -10.64
CA ASN A 260 0.08 17.01 -10.43
C ASN A 260 0.07 18.52 -10.72
N ASP A 261 1.02 19.28 -10.16
CA ASP A 261 1.12 20.73 -10.36
C ASP A 261 1.34 21.08 -11.83
N TYR A 262 2.15 20.28 -12.54
CA TYR A 262 2.32 20.43 -13.99
C TYR A 262 1.00 20.25 -14.72
N CYS A 263 0.27 19.18 -14.43
CA CYS A 263 -1.02 18.89 -15.05
C CYS A 263 -2.06 19.99 -14.77
N GLU A 264 -2.18 20.43 -13.51
CA GLU A 264 -3.09 21.50 -13.13
C GLU A 264 -2.76 22.82 -13.86
N THR A 265 -1.48 23.19 -13.89
CA THR A 265 -1.03 24.43 -14.55
C THR A 265 -1.30 24.43 -16.06
N HIS A 266 -1.25 23.27 -16.69
CA HIS A 266 -1.48 23.12 -18.13
C HIS A 266 -2.91 22.68 -18.50
N GLY A 267 -3.80 22.54 -17.51
CA GLY A 267 -5.20 22.14 -17.74
C GLY A 267 -5.35 20.69 -18.22
N ILE A 268 -4.43 19.80 -17.83
CA ILE A 268 -4.43 18.38 -18.19
C ILE A 268 -5.25 17.63 -17.14
N THR A 269 -6.39 17.08 -17.53
CA THR A 269 -7.27 16.32 -16.63
C THR A 269 -6.75 14.90 -16.38
N TYR A 270 -6.22 14.27 -17.43
CA TYR A 270 -5.61 12.95 -17.39
C TYR A 270 -4.28 13.03 -18.14
N GLY A 271 -3.20 12.57 -17.50
CA GLY A 271 -1.86 12.62 -18.09
C GLY A 271 -1.75 11.92 -19.47
N PRO A 272 -0.61 11.87 -20.15
CA PRO A 272 0.67 12.28 -19.59
C PRO A 272 0.83 13.80 -19.44
N PRO A 273 1.70 14.29 -18.51
CA PRO A 273 2.61 13.47 -17.73
C PRO A 273 1.91 12.67 -16.64
N PHE A 274 2.51 11.50 -16.30
CA PHE A 274 2.08 10.62 -15.21
C PHE A 274 3.16 10.47 -14.16
N ALA A 275 2.76 10.30 -12.92
CA ALA A 275 3.60 9.71 -11.88
C ALA A 275 3.29 8.21 -11.75
N ILE A 276 4.28 7.46 -11.27
CA ILE A 276 4.14 6.08 -10.79
C ILE A 276 4.54 6.08 -9.32
N GLY A 277 3.63 5.58 -8.47
CA GLY A 277 3.85 5.46 -7.03
C GLY A 277 4.73 4.27 -6.65
N VAL A 278 5.08 4.16 -5.36
CA VAL A 278 5.93 3.09 -4.83
C VAL A 278 5.44 2.57 -3.47
N ASP A 279 5.74 1.31 -3.19
CA ASP A 279 5.47 0.54 -1.97
C ASP A 279 3.97 0.33 -1.73
N ALA A 280 3.22 1.38 -1.44
CA ALA A 280 1.77 1.38 -1.29
C ALA A 280 1.08 1.79 -2.59
N ASP A 281 -0.21 1.49 -2.72
CA ASP A 281 -1.03 2.13 -3.75
C ASP A 281 -1.19 3.62 -3.43
N GLN A 282 -0.52 4.46 -4.21
CA GLN A 282 -0.54 5.91 -4.13
C GLN A 282 -1.43 6.54 -5.23
N ASP A 283 -2.13 5.73 -6.04
CA ASP A 283 -2.94 6.18 -7.18
C ASP A 283 -4.08 7.10 -6.72
N TRP A 284 -4.57 6.91 -5.49
CA TRP A 284 -5.64 7.72 -4.89
C TRP A 284 -5.23 9.15 -4.59
N MET A 285 -3.93 9.45 -4.47
CA MET A 285 -3.44 10.77 -4.04
C MET A 285 -3.70 11.86 -5.09
N TYR A 286 -3.48 11.52 -6.36
CA TYR A 286 -3.70 12.41 -7.51
C TYR A 286 -4.40 11.65 -8.63
N PRO A 287 -5.72 11.36 -8.46
CA PRO A 287 -6.47 10.54 -9.40
C PRO A 287 -6.60 11.25 -10.76
N GLY A 288 -6.03 10.62 -11.78
CA GLY A 288 -5.86 11.17 -13.12
C GLY A 288 -4.40 11.45 -13.50
N HIS A 289 -3.48 11.53 -12.51
CA HIS A 289 -2.07 11.86 -12.73
C HIS A 289 -1.11 10.78 -12.20
N VAL A 290 -1.57 9.87 -11.33
CA VAL A 290 -0.82 8.65 -10.93
C VAL A 290 -1.41 7.47 -11.66
N ILE A 291 -0.68 6.94 -12.66
CA ILE A 291 -1.20 5.89 -13.56
C ILE A 291 -1.21 4.50 -12.91
N ALA A 292 -0.25 4.24 -12.05
CA ALA A 292 -0.09 3.02 -11.26
C ALA A 292 0.90 3.23 -10.13
N SER A 293 0.96 2.28 -9.19
CA SER A 293 1.98 2.19 -8.16
C SER A 293 2.67 0.82 -8.21
N MET A 294 4.00 0.81 -8.09
CA MET A 294 4.74 -0.43 -7.83
C MET A 294 4.51 -0.82 -6.38
N MET A 295 3.83 -1.92 -6.17
CA MET A 295 3.45 -2.41 -4.84
C MET A 295 4.56 -3.23 -4.22
N LYS A 296 4.91 -2.93 -2.95
CA LYS A 296 5.84 -3.71 -2.12
C LYS A 296 5.19 -3.96 -0.77
N ARG A 297 4.76 -5.18 -0.53
CA ARG A 297 3.89 -5.57 0.59
C ARG A 297 4.67 -5.77 1.89
N VAL A 298 5.31 -4.69 2.35
CA VAL A 298 6.02 -4.63 3.64
C VAL A 298 5.09 -5.01 4.80
N ASP A 299 3.82 -4.63 4.72
CA ASP A 299 2.77 -4.99 5.66
C ASP A 299 2.62 -6.52 5.82
N ASN A 300 2.65 -7.26 4.73
CA ASN A 300 2.61 -8.71 4.76
C ASN A 300 3.88 -9.31 5.36
N GLY A 301 5.05 -8.80 4.97
CA GLY A 301 6.35 -9.28 5.48
C GLY A 301 6.44 -9.15 7.01
N VAL A 302 6.10 -7.97 7.52
CA VAL A 302 6.05 -7.69 8.98
C VAL A 302 5.02 -8.57 9.67
N PHE A 303 3.80 -8.66 9.14
CA PHE A 303 2.75 -9.51 9.71
C PHE A 303 3.19 -10.98 9.76
N TYR A 304 3.80 -11.51 8.71
CA TYR A 304 4.23 -12.91 8.68
C TYR A 304 5.37 -13.19 9.65
N ALA A 305 6.31 -12.27 9.83
CA ALA A 305 7.37 -12.40 10.84
C ALA A 305 6.78 -12.49 12.25
N ILE A 306 5.82 -11.61 12.59
CA ILE A 306 5.12 -11.63 13.88
C ILE A 306 4.30 -12.92 14.04
N ARG A 307 3.55 -13.31 13.01
CA ARG A 307 2.76 -14.55 13.00
C ARG A 307 3.63 -15.77 13.29
N ASP A 308 4.78 -15.85 12.67
CA ASP A 308 5.68 -16.99 12.84
C ASP A 308 6.26 -17.07 14.25
N VAL A 309 6.49 -15.93 14.92
CA VAL A 309 6.82 -15.92 16.34
C VAL A 309 5.66 -16.43 17.18
N VAL A 310 4.44 -15.96 16.93
CA VAL A 310 3.23 -16.38 17.65
C VAL A 310 3.01 -17.89 17.59
N TYR A 311 3.28 -18.51 16.44
CA TYR A 311 3.08 -19.95 16.24
C TYR A 311 4.37 -20.79 16.45
N GLY A 312 5.47 -20.19 16.91
CA GLY A 312 6.73 -20.89 17.15
C GLY A 312 7.46 -21.36 15.89
N ASN A 313 7.17 -20.74 14.74
CA ASN A 313 7.74 -21.08 13.44
C ASN A 313 8.81 -20.07 12.98
N PHE A 314 9.20 -19.13 13.83
CA PHE A 314 10.20 -18.12 13.46
C PHE A 314 11.55 -18.77 13.21
N THR A 315 12.17 -18.41 12.08
CA THR A 315 13.55 -18.79 11.73
C THR A 315 14.29 -17.55 11.25
N GLY A 316 15.56 -17.44 11.56
CA GLY A 316 16.44 -16.45 10.93
C GLY A 316 16.77 -16.80 9.47
N GLY A 317 17.56 -15.95 8.84
CA GLY A 317 17.96 -16.07 7.45
C GLY A 317 17.02 -15.32 6.47
N PRO A 318 17.33 -15.36 5.16
CA PRO A 318 16.59 -14.58 4.16
C PRO A 318 15.23 -15.22 3.81
N ILE A 319 14.21 -14.38 3.69
CA ILE A 319 12.93 -14.75 3.08
C ILE A 319 12.62 -13.73 1.99
N TYR A 320 12.52 -14.20 0.75
CA TYR A 320 12.25 -13.36 -0.41
C TYR A 320 10.77 -13.39 -0.79
N TYR A 321 10.22 -12.21 -1.06
CA TYR A 321 8.85 -12.02 -1.48
C TYR A 321 8.83 -11.35 -2.86
N GLY A 322 8.60 -12.12 -3.91
CA GLY A 322 8.46 -11.66 -5.29
C GLY A 322 7.00 -11.57 -5.74
N LEU A 323 6.79 -11.48 -7.05
CA LEU A 323 5.46 -11.55 -7.68
C LEU A 323 4.73 -12.86 -7.35
N LYS A 324 5.44 -13.98 -7.34
CA LYS A 324 4.89 -15.30 -7.03
C LYS A 324 4.33 -15.38 -5.62
N GLU A 325 5.01 -14.79 -4.64
CA GLU A 325 4.61 -14.70 -3.24
C GLU A 325 3.64 -13.55 -2.97
N LYS A 326 3.29 -12.76 -4.00
CA LYS A 326 2.50 -11.52 -3.88
C LYS A 326 3.13 -10.51 -2.91
N GLY A 327 4.45 -10.50 -2.87
CA GLY A 327 5.22 -9.55 -2.07
C GLY A 327 5.49 -8.25 -2.82
N VAL A 328 5.53 -8.29 -4.14
CA VAL A 328 5.60 -7.13 -5.02
C VAL A 328 4.53 -7.24 -6.11
N GLY A 329 4.25 -6.16 -6.81
CA GLY A 329 3.26 -6.11 -7.88
C GLY A 329 3.08 -4.73 -8.48
N ILE A 330 1.97 -4.56 -9.18
CA ILE A 330 1.49 -3.28 -9.69
C ILE A 330 0.06 -3.06 -9.18
N SER A 331 -0.30 -1.83 -8.81
CA SER A 331 -1.62 -1.48 -8.28
C SER A 331 -2.77 -1.89 -9.20
N ARG A 332 -3.83 -2.44 -8.59
CA ARG A 332 -5.07 -2.89 -9.22
C ARG A 332 -6.27 -2.17 -8.59
N ALA A 333 -7.46 -2.36 -9.14
CA ALA A 333 -8.67 -1.72 -8.63
C ALA A 333 -8.96 -2.06 -7.16
N GLU A 334 -8.75 -3.32 -6.76
CA GLU A 334 -8.92 -3.78 -5.38
C GLU A 334 -7.87 -3.21 -4.42
N ASP A 335 -6.67 -2.90 -4.90
CA ASP A 335 -5.64 -2.22 -4.11
C ASP A 335 -6.07 -0.78 -3.86
N LEU A 336 -6.50 -0.05 -4.90
CA LEU A 336 -6.98 1.32 -4.80
C LEU A 336 -8.10 1.46 -3.76
N GLU A 337 -9.12 0.61 -3.80
CA GLU A 337 -10.21 0.62 -2.81
C GLU A 337 -9.69 0.36 -1.39
N THR A 338 -8.77 -0.59 -1.26
CA THR A 338 -8.14 -0.95 0.02
C THR A 338 -7.37 0.24 0.60
N PHE A 339 -6.52 0.88 -0.21
CA PHE A 339 -5.67 1.98 0.26
C PHE A 339 -6.43 3.29 0.49
N ILE A 340 -7.53 3.55 -0.23
CA ILE A 340 -8.47 4.62 0.10
C ILE A 340 -9.07 4.42 1.51
N ASN A 341 -9.46 3.18 1.85
CA ASN A 341 -10.00 2.88 3.17
C ASN A 341 -8.93 2.99 4.27
N ILE A 342 -7.72 2.51 4.00
CA ILE A 342 -6.57 2.67 4.91
C ILE A 342 -6.28 4.16 5.15
N ALA A 343 -6.23 4.99 4.11
CA ALA A 343 -6.01 6.42 4.24
C ALA A 343 -7.06 7.09 5.14
N LYS A 344 -8.33 6.69 5.02
CA LYS A 344 -9.41 7.15 5.91
C LYS A 344 -9.22 6.70 7.36
N GLU A 345 -8.87 5.43 7.59
CA GLU A 345 -8.62 4.90 8.94
C GLU A 345 -7.44 5.61 9.61
N LEU A 346 -6.44 6.04 8.83
CA LEU A 346 -5.30 6.83 9.28
C LEU A 346 -5.63 8.32 9.50
N GLY A 347 -6.85 8.75 9.16
CA GLY A 347 -7.24 10.15 9.24
C GLY A 347 -6.63 11.05 8.15
N THR A 348 -6.09 10.46 7.09
CA THR A 348 -5.55 11.21 5.95
C THR A 348 -6.69 11.82 5.16
N GLN A 349 -6.57 13.11 4.82
CA GLN A 349 -7.56 13.78 4.00
C GLN A 349 -7.45 13.29 2.55
N LEU A 350 -8.56 12.73 2.04
CA LEU A 350 -8.65 12.35 0.64
C LEU A 350 -8.81 13.58 -0.26
N PRO A 351 -8.30 13.57 -1.50
CA PRO A 351 -8.45 14.69 -2.44
C PRO A 351 -9.88 14.83 -2.98
N ASP A 352 -10.69 13.78 -2.92
CA ASP A 352 -12.08 13.74 -3.38
C ASP A 352 -12.85 12.63 -2.63
N THR A 353 -14.14 12.41 -2.96
CA THR A 353 -14.86 11.23 -2.46
C THR A 353 -14.25 9.93 -3.05
N PRO A 354 -14.34 8.80 -2.34
CA PRO A 354 -13.85 7.52 -2.86
C PRO A 354 -14.38 7.16 -4.25
N GLU A 355 -15.67 7.40 -4.46
CA GLU A 355 -16.33 7.11 -5.73
C GLU A 355 -15.75 7.96 -6.87
N ASN A 356 -15.47 9.24 -6.62
CA ASN A 356 -14.86 10.14 -7.59
C ASN A 356 -13.40 9.78 -7.86
N ILE A 357 -12.63 9.39 -6.83
CA ILE A 357 -11.24 8.92 -6.97
C ILE A 357 -11.21 7.71 -7.90
N ILE A 358 -12.03 6.70 -7.62
CA ILE A 358 -12.12 5.47 -8.41
C ILE A 358 -12.55 5.79 -9.85
N ALA A 359 -13.57 6.63 -10.04
CA ALA A 359 -14.06 7.01 -11.35
C ALA A 359 -13.00 7.74 -12.20
N LYS A 360 -12.24 8.68 -11.60
CA LYS A 360 -11.14 9.37 -12.28
C LYS A 360 -10.01 8.42 -12.66
N TRP A 361 -9.62 7.52 -11.74
CA TRP A 361 -8.61 6.50 -11.99
C TRP A 361 -9.02 5.57 -13.14
N GLN A 362 -10.27 5.09 -13.16
CA GLN A 362 -10.80 4.27 -14.25
C GLN A 362 -10.81 5.04 -15.58
N ALA A 363 -11.27 6.29 -15.57
CA ALA A 363 -11.32 7.13 -16.78
C ALA A 363 -9.92 7.42 -17.34
N MET A 364 -8.92 7.60 -16.49
CA MET A 364 -7.52 7.75 -16.89
C MET A 364 -7.00 6.49 -17.58
N ARG A 365 -7.16 5.32 -16.95
CA ARG A 365 -6.70 4.04 -17.53
C ARG A 365 -7.43 3.65 -18.79
N ALA A 366 -8.71 4.01 -18.92
CA ALA A 366 -9.52 3.76 -20.12
C ALA A 366 -9.08 4.56 -21.37
N GLN A 367 -8.15 5.52 -21.24
CA GLN A 367 -7.54 6.19 -22.39
C GLN A 367 -6.57 5.27 -23.14
N TYR A 368 -6.12 4.20 -22.52
CA TYR A 368 -5.23 3.22 -23.09
C TYR A 368 -5.99 1.95 -23.45
N PRO A 369 -5.73 1.34 -24.61
CA PRO A 369 -6.41 0.11 -25.02
C PRO A 369 -6.03 -1.05 -24.09
N ASP A 370 -6.93 -2.04 -23.98
CA ASP A 370 -6.72 -3.24 -23.16
C ASP A 370 -5.41 -3.96 -23.48
N THR A 371 -4.89 -3.82 -24.69
CA THR A 371 -3.60 -4.40 -25.10
C THR A 371 -2.44 -3.91 -24.23
N VAL A 372 -2.48 -2.68 -23.71
CA VAL A 372 -1.45 -2.17 -22.79
C VAL A 372 -1.45 -2.97 -21.49
N TRP A 373 -2.63 -3.13 -20.90
CA TRP A 373 -2.80 -3.86 -19.63
C TRP A 373 -2.53 -5.35 -19.80
N ASN A 374 -2.94 -5.95 -20.92
CA ASN A 374 -2.66 -7.35 -21.25
C ASN A 374 -1.15 -7.63 -21.34
N VAL A 375 -0.35 -6.71 -21.90
CA VAL A 375 1.11 -6.85 -21.92
C VAL A 375 1.69 -6.91 -20.51
N ILE A 376 1.18 -6.07 -19.60
CA ILE A 376 1.63 -6.07 -18.20
C ILE A 376 1.25 -7.38 -17.51
N ASP A 377 0.00 -7.86 -17.69
CA ASP A 377 -0.47 -9.12 -17.12
C ASP A 377 0.31 -10.33 -17.68
N GLU A 378 0.61 -10.34 -18.98
CA GLU A 378 1.43 -11.38 -19.59
C GLU A 378 2.88 -11.35 -19.08
N LEU A 379 3.45 -10.16 -18.90
CA LEU A 379 4.79 -9.99 -18.34
C LEU A 379 4.85 -10.51 -16.90
N GLU A 380 3.87 -10.14 -16.07
CA GLU A 380 3.74 -10.64 -14.70
C GLU A 380 3.75 -12.18 -14.67
N GLN A 381 2.94 -12.81 -15.54
CA GLN A 381 2.87 -14.26 -15.62
C GLN A 381 4.18 -14.90 -16.11
N LYS A 382 4.89 -14.29 -17.04
CA LYS A 382 6.19 -14.77 -17.53
C LYS A 382 7.26 -14.75 -16.43
N ILE A 383 7.29 -13.68 -15.62
CA ILE A 383 8.20 -13.56 -14.47
C ILE A 383 7.86 -14.62 -13.43
N ILE A 384 6.58 -14.76 -13.04
CA ILE A 384 6.13 -15.75 -12.05
C ILE A 384 6.49 -17.19 -12.47
N LYS A 385 6.40 -17.49 -13.76
CA LYS A 385 6.76 -18.83 -14.30
C LYS A 385 8.26 -19.03 -14.53
N GLY A 386 9.08 -17.98 -14.37
CA GLY A 386 10.51 -18.01 -14.67
C GLY A 386 10.83 -18.11 -16.17
N GLU A 387 9.90 -17.69 -17.03
CA GLU A 387 10.10 -17.63 -18.49
C GLU A 387 11.02 -16.47 -18.90
N VAL A 388 11.08 -15.44 -18.06
CA VAL A 388 12.01 -14.31 -18.17
C VAL A 388 12.60 -14.02 -16.79
N GLU A 389 13.84 -13.55 -16.77
CA GLU A 389 14.56 -13.17 -15.56
C GLU A 389 14.88 -11.68 -15.60
N VAL A 390 14.51 -10.98 -14.54
CA VAL A 390 14.77 -9.55 -14.38
C VAL A 390 16.06 -9.37 -13.58
N PRO A 391 17.02 -8.53 -14.00
CA PRO A 391 18.28 -8.32 -13.28
C PRO A 391 18.06 -7.90 -11.82
N PHE A 392 18.93 -8.39 -10.93
CA PHE A 392 18.90 -8.13 -9.50
C PHE A 392 20.31 -7.74 -9.00
N PRO A 393 20.78 -6.50 -9.33
CA PRO A 393 22.13 -6.04 -8.97
C PRO A 393 22.24 -5.68 -7.49
N GLU A 394 23.33 -6.10 -6.85
CA GLU A 394 23.60 -5.79 -5.44
C GLU A 394 24.77 -4.81 -5.27
N THR A 395 25.51 -4.53 -6.34
CA THR A 395 26.68 -3.65 -6.28
C THR A 395 26.58 -2.45 -7.24
N ILE A 396 27.37 -1.42 -6.95
CA ILE A 396 27.44 -0.23 -7.81
C ILE A 396 27.99 -0.55 -9.20
N GLU A 397 28.89 -1.52 -9.31
CA GLU A 397 29.46 -2.00 -10.56
C GLU A 397 28.40 -2.68 -11.42
N GLU A 398 27.56 -3.52 -10.82
CA GLU A 398 26.49 -4.22 -11.52
C GLU A 398 25.42 -3.27 -12.03
N ILE A 399 24.96 -2.31 -11.18
CA ILE A 399 23.96 -1.33 -11.64
C ILE A 399 24.54 -0.38 -12.69
N SER A 400 25.83 -0.04 -12.59
CA SER A 400 26.50 0.81 -13.59
C SER A 400 26.53 0.14 -14.96
N ALA A 401 26.82 -1.16 -15.01
CA ALA A 401 26.75 -1.95 -16.25
C ALA A 401 25.32 -2.01 -16.82
N ILE A 402 24.30 -2.07 -15.97
CA ILE A 402 22.89 -2.03 -16.36
C ILE A 402 22.51 -0.66 -16.92
N ARG A 403 22.94 0.44 -16.27
CA ARG A 403 22.74 1.82 -16.76
C ARG A 403 23.32 1.99 -18.17
N GLU A 404 24.56 1.52 -18.38
CA GLU A 404 25.21 1.55 -19.70
C GLU A 404 24.45 0.69 -20.73
N LYS A 405 24.09 -0.54 -20.35
CA LYS A 405 23.36 -1.47 -21.24
C LYS A 405 22.05 -0.93 -21.76
N TYR A 406 21.29 -0.21 -20.94
CA TYR A 406 19.97 0.33 -21.29
C TYR A 406 20.01 1.83 -21.64
N GLY A 407 21.20 2.43 -21.75
CA GLY A 407 21.35 3.83 -22.16
C GLY A 407 20.74 4.84 -21.18
N ALA A 408 20.61 4.46 -19.88
CA ALA A 408 20.03 5.35 -18.89
C ALA A 408 20.99 6.51 -18.58
N GLY A 409 20.51 7.75 -18.67
CA GLY A 409 21.25 8.97 -18.43
C GLY A 409 20.93 9.62 -17.07
N ALA A 410 21.98 10.03 -16.34
CA ALA A 410 21.77 10.84 -15.14
C ALA A 410 21.23 12.22 -15.49
N LEU A 411 20.23 12.71 -14.72
CA LEU A 411 19.79 14.09 -14.82
C LEU A 411 20.97 15.03 -14.48
N PRO A 412 21.35 15.96 -15.35
CA PRO A 412 22.40 16.95 -15.04
C PRO A 412 22.07 17.72 -13.76
N GLY A 413 23.12 18.06 -12.99
CA GLY A 413 23.00 18.79 -11.73
C GLY A 413 22.60 20.25 -11.91
#